data_3d4009def566be1b95b0a3975200008a
#
_entry.id   3d4009def566be1b95b0a3975200008a
#
_cell.length_a   1.000
_cell.length_b   1.000
_cell.length_c   1.000
_cell.angle_alpha   90.00
_cell.angle_beta   90.00
_cell.angle_gamma   90.00
#
_symmetry.space_group_name_H-M   'P 1'
#
loop_
_entity.id
_entity.type
_entity.pdbx_description
1 polymer ?
#
loop_
_entity_poly.entity_id
_entity_poly.type
_entity_poly.pdbx_seq_one_letter_code
_entity_poly.pdbx_strand_id
1 'polypeptide(L)'
;MKHIWRISLIVVVLVSILSIQTGVAGVEDKDIIMPSIEEETECIVMLEFSESDSPENIELNKQLLKDKMIEMRLYEERLIREEEERLKQEELNSILSECGVYCDSSEVYFIDTEIQYTDEEIQLLAQCLYCEAGGTSWECQVITLSAILNHCDEYGGLWVLDSVGHFAVAPYYRYYTPQEEQYEVIEYVLSGHRIADVKYFRTQYFHGFGTSMLCIDGVYFSK
;
A
#
# COMPACT_ATOMS: atom_id res chain seq x y z
N MET A 1 3.84 15.89 -0.36
CA MET A 1 3.99 16.42 -1.73
C MET A 1 4.76 15.52 -2.71
N LYS A 2 5.69 14.67 -2.29
CA LYS A 2 6.42 13.74 -3.19
C LYS A 2 5.58 12.59 -3.72
N HIS A 3 4.56 12.13 -3.01
CA HIS A 3 3.71 10.99 -3.42
C HIS A 3 2.61 11.34 -4.43
N ILE A 4 2.09 12.56 -4.40
CA ILE A 4 1.12 13.04 -5.44
C ILE A 4 1.77 13.04 -6.83
N TRP A 5 3.09 13.26 -6.91
CA TRP A 5 3.85 13.19 -8.17
C TRP A 5 4.00 11.76 -8.71
N ARG A 6 3.98 10.72 -7.86
CA ARG A 6 4.11 9.32 -8.31
C ARG A 6 2.83 8.82 -8.96
N ILE A 7 1.66 9.15 -8.42
CA ILE A 7 0.36 8.83 -9.03
C ILE A 7 0.21 9.54 -10.38
N SER A 8 0.60 10.81 -10.47
CA SER A 8 0.64 11.52 -11.76
C SER A 8 1.60 10.91 -12.77
N LEU A 9 2.69 10.28 -12.31
CA LEU A 9 3.65 9.64 -13.22
C LEU A 9 3.09 8.36 -13.84
N ILE A 10 2.31 7.57 -13.09
CA ILE A 10 1.65 6.35 -13.60
C ILE A 10 0.60 6.71 -14.64
N VAL A 11 -0.20 7.75 -14.41
CA VAL A 11 -1.18 8.23 -15.41
C VAL A 11 -0.48 8.79 -16.66
N VAL A 12 0.67 9.44 -16.52
CA VAL A 12 1.46 9.95 -17.65
C VAL A 12 2.12 8.81 -18.45
N VAL A 13 2.55 7.73 -17.78
CA VAL A 13 3.11 6.55 -18.48
C VAL A 13 2.04 5.82 -19.28
N LEU A 14 0.82 5.66 -18.73
CA LEU A 14 -0.31 5.06 -19.45
C LEU A 14 -0.75 5.92 -20.66
N VAL A 15 -0.76 7.23 -20.53
CA VAL A 15 -1.07 8.15 -21.65
C VAL A 15 0.07 8.16 -22.68
N SER A 16 1.32 7.95 -22.29
CA SER A 16 2.47 7.88 -23.19
C SER A 16 2.50 6.60 -24.01
N ILE A 17 2.01 5.49 -23.49
CA ILE A 17 1.89 4.23 -24.24
C ILE A 17 0.84 4.38 -25.37
N LEU A 18 -0.21 5.14 -25.16
CA LEU A 18 -1.18 5.46 -26.22
C LEU A 18 -0.65 6.45 -27.27
N SER A 19 0.43 7.19 -27.00
CA SER A 19 0.98 8.22 -27.90
C SER A 19 2.17 7.77 -28.75
N ILE A 20 2.71 6.56 -28.55
CA ILE A 20 3.90 6.04 -29.26
C ILE A 20 3.57 5.44 -30.64
N GLN A 21 2.34 5.53 -31.11
CA GLN A 21 2.01 5.15 -32.50
C GLN A 21 2.31 6.22 -33.56
N THR A 22 2.98 7.32 -33.23
CA THR A 22 3.51 8.25 -34.24
C THR A 22 5.01 8.39 -34.07
N GLY A 23 5.75 7.75 -34.95
CA GLY A 23 7.17 7.53 -34.93
C GLY A 23 8.04 8.76 -34.68
N VAL A 24 9.14 8.53 -33.94
CA VAL A 24 10.45 9.13 -34.17
C VAL A 24 11.53 8.16 -33.67
N ALA A 25 12.54 8.01 -34.46
CA ALA A 25 13.68 7.11 -34.30
C ALA A 25 14.66 7.54 -33.20
N GLY A 26 15.25 6.52 -32.56
CA GLY A 26 16.64 6.58 -32.09
C GLY A 26 16.83 6.89 -30.60
N VAL A 27 17.04 5.83 -29.81
CA VAL A 27 18.17 5.71 -28.85
C VAL A 27 18.28 4.21 -28.48
N GLU A 28 19.47 3.64 -28.68
CA GLU A 28 19.87 2.32 -28.19
C GLU A 28 19.99 2.37 -26.64
N ASP A 29 19.37 1.45 -25.90
CA ASP A 29 20.07 0.74 -24.82
C ASP A 29 19.29 -0.47 -24.26
N LYS A 30 20.01 -1.57 -24.19
CA LYS A 30 20.01 -2.76 -23.31
C LYS A 30 18.72 -3.37 -22.77
N ASP A 31 18.45 -4.54 -23.33
CA ASP A 31 18.03 -5.81 -22.72
C ASP A 31 17.19 -5.76 -21.42
N ILE A 32 15.98 -5.24 -21.52
CA ILE A 32 14.86 -5.74 -20.74
C ILE A 32 14.06 -6.60 -21.71
N ILE A 33 14.15 -7.94 -21.53
CA ILE A 33 13.28 -8.88 -22.20
C ILE A 33 11.88 -8.68 -21.62
N MET A 34 11.17 -7.68 -22.15
CA MET A 34 9.73 -7.64 -22.06
C MET A 34 9.20 -8.77 -22.96
N PRO A 35 8.29 -9.64 -22.49
CA PRO A 35 7.57 -10.51 -23.40
C PRO A 35 6.92 -9.61 -24.45
N SER A 36 7.15 -9.97 -25.71
CA SER A 36 6.75 -9.14 -26.85
C SER A 36 5.24 -8.93 -26.80
N ILE A 37 4.84 -7.68 -26.57
CA ILE A 37 3.44 -7.21 -26.69
C ILE A 37 2.88 -7.45 -28.13
N GLU A 38 3.72 -7.93 -29.06
CA GLU A 38 3.33 -8.20 -30.43
C GLU A 38 2.40 -9.40 -30.62
N GLU A 39 2.34 -10.36 -29.67
CA GLU A 39 1.44 -11.52 -29.80
C GLU A 39 0.02 -11.28 -29.28
N GLU A 40 -0.22 -10.27 -28.44
CA GLU A 40 -1.56 -9.98 -27.91
C GLU A 40 -2.30 -8.86 -28.66
N THR A 41 -1.61 -8.08 -29.50
CA THR A 41 -2.23 -7.01 -30.30
C THR A 41 -2.95 -7.48 -31.56
N GLU A 42 -2.84 -8.75 -31.94
CA GLU A 42 -3.59 -9.30 -33.08
C GLU A 42 -5.10 -9.50 -32.82
N CYS A 43 -5.60 -9.23 -31.63
CA CYS A 43 -7.02 -9.35 -31.31
C CYS A 43 -7.82 -8.04 -31.40
N ILE A 44 -7.29 -6.96 -31.95
CA ILE A 44 -8.13 -5.89 -32.45
C ILE A 44 -8.69 -6.36 -33.80
N VAL A 45 -9.70 -7.22 -33.72
CA VAL A 45 -10.55 -7.52 -34.87
C VAL A 45 -11.20 -6.23 -35.29
N MET A 46 -10.66 -5.60 -36.33
CA MET A 46 -11.37 -4.55 -37.05
C MET A 46 -12.63 -5.19 -37.61
N LEU A 47 -13.75 -5.01 -36.92
CA LEU A 47 -15.06 -5.38 -37.46
C LEU A 47 -15.34 -4.41 -38.61
N GLU A 48 -14.95 -4.79 -39.83
CA GLU A 48 -15.39 -4.12 -41.04
C GLU A 48 -16.87 -4.45 -41.21
N PHE A 49 -17.73 -3.48 -40.92
CA PHE A 49 -19.15 -3.60 -41.23
C PHE A 49 -19.33 -3.50 -42.76
N SER A 50 -19.77 -4.57 -43.36
CA SER A 50 -20.19 -4.57 -44.73
C SER A 50 -21.62 -3.99 -44.82
N GLU A 51 -21.91 -3.13 -45.83
CA GLU A 51 -23.25 -2.63 -46.12
C GLU A 51 -24.26 -3.76 -46.39
N SER A 52 -23.81 -5.00 -46.55
CA SER A 52 -24.62 -6.19 -46.81
C SER A 52 -24.96 -7.02 -45.57
N ASP A 53 -24.53 -6.62 -44.36
CA ASP A 53 -24.78 -7.38 -43.15
C ASP A 53 -26.23 -7.33 -42.72
N SER A 54 -26.79 -8.49 -42.36
CA SER A 54 -28.15 -8.51 -41.86
C SER A 54 -28.25 -7.78 -40.49
N PRO A 55 -29.40 -7.20 -40.14
CA PRO A 55 -29.59 -6.54 -38.83
C PRO A 55 -29.19 -7.43 -37.64
N GLU A 56 -29.39 -8.74 -37.76
CA GLU A 56 -29.07 -9.73 -36.73
C GLU A 56 -27.55 -9.87 -36.57
N ASN A 57 -26.78 -9.86 -37.66
CA ASN A 57 -25.31 -9.90 -37.63
C ASN A 57 -24.73 -8.63 -37.03
N ILE A 58 -25.30 -7.47 -37.32
CA ILE A 58 -24.90 -6.19 -36.75
C ILE A 58 -25.07 -6.19 -35.23
N GLU A 59 -26.19 -6.71 -34.70
CA GLU A 59 -26.42 -6.76 -33.26
C GLU A 59 -25.53 -7.78 -32.56
N LEU A 60 -25.29 -8.94 -33.19
CA LEU A 60 -24.33 -9.93 -32.69
C LEU A 60 -22.90 -9.35 -32.58
N ASN A 61 -22.45 -8.63 -33.61
CA ASN A 61 -21.14 -8.00 -33.63
C ASN A 61 -21.01 -6.89 -32.57
N LYS A 62 -22.08 -6.11 -32.34
CA LYS A 62 -22.10 -5.12 -31.24
C LYS A 62 -21.99 -5.80 -29.87
N GLN A 63 -22.67 -6.93 -29.67
CA GLN A 63 -22.57 -7.67 -28.43
C GLN A 63 -21.17 -8.22 -28.21
N LEU A 64 -20.58 -8.82 -29.24
CA LEU A 64 -19.21 -9.32 -29.20
C LEU A 64 -18.18 -8.21 -28.88
N LEU A 65 -18.36 -7.02 -29.47
CA LEU A 65 -17.52 -5.87 -29.16
C LEU A 65 -17.65 -5.44 -27.68
N LYS A 66 -18.88 -5.38 -27.15
CA LYS A 66 -19.10 -5.08 -25.73
C LYS A 66 -18.41 -6.10 -24.81
N ASP A 67 -18.55 -7.39 -25.12
CA ASP A 67 -17.96 -8.45 -24.33
C ASP A 67 -16.42 -8.35 -24.34
N LYS A 68 -15.82 -8.06 -25.49
CA LYS A 68 -14.37 -7.81 -25.62
C LYS A 68 -13.92 -6.57 -24.85
N MET A 69 -14.68 -5.48 -24.87
CA MET A 69 -14.38 -4.29 -24.08
C MET A 69 -14.42 -4.56 -22.57
N ILE A 70 -15.35 -5.40 -22.10
CA ILE A 70 -15.44 -5.82 -20.70
C ILE A 70 -14.21 -6.67 -20.35
N GLU A 71 -13.86 -7.64 -21.20
CA GLU A 71 -12.67 -8.51 -21.00
C GLU A 71 -11.38 -7.68 -20.90
N MET A 72 -11.19 -6.72 -21.80
CA MET A 72 -10.03 -5.82 -21.77
C MET A 72 -9.98 -4.99 -20.48
N ARG A 73 -11.12 -4.44 -20.04
CA ARG A 73 -11.18 -3.68 -18.78
C ARG A 73 -10.80 -4.53 -17.57
N LEU A 74 -11.33 -5.75 -17.49
CA LEU A 74 -11.00 -6.68 -16.40
C LEU A 74 -9.52 -7.08 -16.43
N TYR A 75 -8.93 -7.18 -17.60
CA TYR A 75 -7.50 -7.43 -17.75
C TYR A 75 -6.66 -6.25 -17.25
N GLU A 76 -7.02 -5.02 -17.65
CA GLU A 76 -6.35 -3.80 -17.18
C GLU A 76 -6.44 -3.65 -15.65
N GLU A 77 -7.63 -3.87 -15.06
CA GLU A 77 -7.83 -3.83 -13.61
C GLU A 77 -6.96 -4.87 -12.88
N ARG A 78 -6.78 -6.05 -13.47
CA ARG A 78 -5.88 -7.07 -12.92
C ARG A 78 -4.43 -6.63 -12.96
N LEU A 79 -3.94 -6.09 -14.08
CA LEU A 79 -2.58 -5.58 -14.19
C LEU A 79 -2.28 -4.45 -13.21
N ILE A 80 -3.23 -3.53 -13.02
CA ILE A 80 -3.10 -2.44 -12.04
C ILE A 80 -2.95 -3.03 -10.63
N ARG A 81 -3.78 -4.00 -10.26
CA ARG A 81 -3.71 -4.66 -8.95
C ARG A 81 -2.40 -5.39 -8.72
N GLU A 82 -1.94 -6.16 -9.69
CA GLU A 82 -0.66 -6.88 -9.62
C GLU A 82 0.52 -5.90 -9.43
N GLU A 83 0.48 -4.74 -10.09
CA GLU A 83 1.49 -3.70 -9.93
C GLU A 83 1.43 -3.04 -8.56
N GLU A 84 0.24 -2.75 -8.03
CA GLU A 84 0.04 -2.23 -6.68
C GLU A 84 0.57 -3.20 -5.61
N GLU A 85 0.27 -4.49 -5.74
CA GLU A 85 0.77 -5.53 -4.85
C GLU A 85 2.31 -5.63 -4.91
N ARG A 86 2.90 -5.53 -6.10
CA ARG A 86 4.36 -5.52 -6.27
C ARG A 86 5.01 -4.31 -5.59
N LEU A 87 4.42 -3.12 -5.75
CA LEU A 87 4.93 -1.90 -5.12
C LEU A 87 4.82 -1.97 -3.59
N LYS A 88 3.71 -2.45 -3.05
CA LYS A 88 3.53 -2.69 -1.61
C LYS A 88 4.59 -3.67 -1.07
N GLN A 89 4.88 -4.73 -1.82
CA GLN A 89 5.91 -5.69 -1.41
C GLN A 89 7.32 -5.08 -1.45
N GLU A 90 7.64 -4.24 -2.42
CA GLU A 90 8.93 -3.53 -2.48
C GLU A 90 9.09 -2.57 -1.29
N GLU A 91 8.03 -1.83 -0.93
CA GLU A 91 8.04 -0.94 0.22
C GLU A 91 8.21 -1.71 1.54
N LEU A 92 7.51 -2.84 1.71
CA LEU A 92 7.69 -3.72 2.86
C LEU A 92 9.12 -4.24 2.96
N ASN A 93 9.70 -4.70 1.85
CA ASN A 93 11.07 -5.17 1.81
C ASN A 93 12.07 -4.05 2.17
N SER A 94 11.78 -2.81 1.79
CA SER A 94 12.58 -1.66 2.20
C SER A 94 12.57 -1.46 3.72
N ILE A 95 11.39 -1.49 4.35
CA ILE A 95 11.25 -1.41 5.81
C ILE A 95 11.99 -2.58 6.47
N LEU A 96 11.80 -3.80 6.01
CA LEU A 96 12.42 -5.00 6.58
C LEU A 96 13.95 -5.00 6.44
N SER A 97 14.50 -4.33 5.42
CA SER A 97 15.95 -4.21 5.24
C SER A 97 16.63 -3.41 6.35
N GLU A 98 15.91 -2.48 6.97
CA GLU A 98 16.40 -1.70 8.11
C GLU A 98 16.18 -2.40 9.45
N CYS A 99 15.41 -3.50 9.46
CA CYS A 99 15.05 -4.23 10.67
C CYS A 99 15.91 -5.46 10.88
N GLY A 100 16.21 -5.76 12.15
CA GLY A 100 16.54 -7.13 12.57
C GLY A 100 15.25 -7.96 12.58
N VAL A 101 15.13 -8.93 11.68
CA VAL A 101 13.97 -9.83 11.59
C VAL A 101 14.24 -11.10 12.36
N TYR A 102 13.35 -11.50 13.27
CA TYR A 102 13.48 -12.64 14.18
C TYR A 102 12.42 -13.73 13.97
N CYS A 103 11.41 -13.44 13.17
CA CYS A 103 10.40 -14.40 12.70
C CYS A 103 10.65 -14.79 11.24
N ASP A 104 9.83 -15.66 10.69
CA ASP A 104 9.81 -15.90 9.25
C ASP A 104 9.34 -14.61 8.55
N SER A 105 10.17 -14.07 7.64
CA SER A 105 9.84 -12.85 6.90
C SER A 105 8.58 -12.97 6.04
N SER A 106 8.19 -14.19 5.65
CA SER A 106 6.94 -14.46 4.93
C SER A 106 5.69 -14.25 5.80
N GLU A 107 5.85 -14.18 7.13
CA GLU A 107 4.76 -13.86 8.07
C GLU A 107 4.59 -12.35 8.26
N VAL A 108 5.49 -11.52 7.71
CA VAL A 108 5.38 -10.06 7.78
C VAL A 108 4.76 -9.57 6.49
N TYR A 109 3.59 -8.96 6.57
CA TYR A 109 2.86 -8.45 5.42
C TYR A 109 2.02 -7.23 5.81
N PHE A 110 1.68 -6.43 4.82
CA PHE A 110 0.76 -5.32 5.02
C PHE A 110 -0.69 -5.78 4.99
N ILE A 111 -1.52 -5.08 5.78
CA ILE A 111 -2.97 -5.23 5.77
C ILE A 111 -3.63 -3.87 5.54
N ASP A 112 -4.79 -3.89 4.90
CA ASP A 112 -5.61 -2.70 4.74
C ASP A 112 -6.29 -2.32 6.07
N THR A 113 -6.49 -1.02 6.27
CA THR A 113 -7.24 -0.50 7.41
C THR A 113 -8.60 -0.03 6.89
N GLU A 114 -9.67 -0.77 7.22
CA GLU A 114 -11.04 -0.46 6.78
C GLU A 114 -11.69 0.66 7.61
N ILE A 115 -11.10 1.01 8.74
CA ILE A 115 -11.66 1.97 9.69
C ILE A 115 -11.34 3.40 9.24
N GLN A 116 -12.37 4.22 9.13
CA GLN A 116 -12.20 5.66 8.95
C GLN A 116 -12.18 6.35 10.31
N TYR A 117 -11.12 7.09 10.57
CA TYR A 117 -10.92 7.84 11.81
C TYR A 117 -11.35 9.30 11.63
N THR A 118 -11.91 9.90 12.69
CA THR A 118 -12.19 11.33 12.77
C THR A 118 -10.90 12.14 12.93
N ASP A 119 -10.96 13.45 12.71
CA ASP A 119 -9.80 14.34 12.90
C ASP A 119 -9.29 14.32 14.35
N GLU A 120 -10.19 14.18 15.33
CA GLU A 120 -9.84 14.06 16.76
C GLU A 120 -9.13 12.74 17.06
N GLU A 121 -9.53 11.64 16.40
CA GLU A 121 -8.89 10.33 16.54
C GLU A 121 -7.52 10.32 15.87
N ILE A 122 -7.39 10.91 14.68
CA ILE A 122 -6.09 11.13 14.00
C ILE A 122 -5.15 11.95 14.88
N GLN A 123 -5.66 13.03 15.48
CA GLN A 123 -4.88 13.85 16.42
C GLN A 123 -4.40 13.03 17.63
N LEU A 124 -5.25 12.18 18.22
CA LEU A 124 -4.89 11.32 19.34
C LEU A 124 -3.85 10.27 18.94
N LEU A 125 -3.98 9.65 17.77
CA LEU A 125 -3.00 8.72 17.22
C LEU A 125 -1.65 9.39 17.00
N ALA A 126 -1.63 10.62 16.45
CA ALA A 126 -0.41 11.38 16.22
C ALA A 126 0.29 11.73 17.56
N GLN A 127 -0.46 12.12 18.56
CA GLN A 127 0.06 12.38 19.91
C GLN A 127 0.64 11.12 20.57
N CYS A 128 -0.05 9.99 20.43
CA CYS A 128 0.42 8.69 20.91
C CYS A 128 1.72 8.28 20.20
N LEU A 129 1.73 8.31 18.88
CA LEU A 129 2.89 7.96 18.06
C LEU A 129 4.11 8.83 18.38
N TYR A 130 3.90 10.16 18.53
CA TYR A 130 4.95 11.09 18.91
C TYR A 130 5.57 10.74 20.28
N CYS A 131 4.74 10.37 21.26
CA CYS A 131 5.22 9.99 22.60
C CYS A 131 5.98 8.66 22.59
N GLU A 132 5.50 7.68 21.83
CA GLU A 132 6.04 6.32 21.86
C GLU A 132 7.27 6.17 20.93
N ALA A 133 7.30 6.89 19.79
CA ALA A 133 8.30 6.70 18.75
C ALA A 133 8.78 7.99 18.04
N GLY A 134 8.39 9.17 18.47
CA GLY A 134 8.70 10.43 17.75
C GLY A 134 10.18 10.79 17.65
N GLY A 135 11.08 10.05 18.28
CA GLY A 135 12.54 10.22 18.18
C GLY A 135 13.25 9.11 17.40
N THR A 136 12.50 8.21 16.77
CA THR A 136 13.02 7.06 16.01
C THR A 136 12.92 7.31 14.49
N SER A 137 13.43 6.37 13.68
CA SER A 137 13.29 6.42 12.23
C SER A 137 11.82 6.35 11.78
N TRP A 138 11.59 6.76 10.55
CA TRP A 138 10.26 6.69 9.94
C TRP A 138 9.72 5.23 9.90
N GLU A 139 10.58 4.27 9.57
CA GLU A 139 10.26 2.85 9.55
C GLU A 139 9.86 2.34 10.94
N CYS A 140 10.58 2.75 11.98
CA CYS A 140 10.24 2.41 13.36
C CYS A 140 8.87 3.00 13.77
N GLN A 141 8.57 4.23 13.35
CA GLN A 141 7.27 4.85 13.60
C GLN A 141 6.13 4.12 12.87
N VAL A 142 6.35 3.66 11.62
CA VAL A 142 5.37 2.83 10.87
C VAL A 142 5.06 1.54 11.62
N ILE A 143 6.08 0.84 12.11
CA ILE A 143 5.89 -0.42 12.86
C ILE A 143 5.21 -0.14 14.19
N THR A 144 5.60 0.94 14.89
CA THR A 144 5.01 1.33 16.18
C THR A 144 3.53 1.68 16.02
N LEU A 145 3.15 2.47 15.00
CA LEU A 145 1.77 2.78 14.73
C LEU A 145 0.96 1.54 14.36
N SER A 146 1.53 0.63 13.57
CA SER A 146 0.90 -0.65 13.27
C SER A 146 0.62 -1.45 14.55
N ALA A 147 1.58 -1.52 15.48
CA ALA A 147 1.40 -2.18 16.77
C ALA A 147 0.32 -1.51 17.62
N ILE A 148 0.27 -0.17 17.66
CA ILE A 148 -0.77 0.59 18.38
C ILE A 148 -2.16 0.25 17.82
N LEU A 149 -2.33 0.29 16.51
CA LEU A 149 -3.61 0.01 15.86
C LEU A 149 -4.04 -1.45 16.04
N ASN A 150 -3.12 -2.41 15.89
CA ASN A 150 -3.41 -3.83 16.13
C ASN A 150 -3.82 -4.08 17.59
N HIS A 151 -3.19 -3.41 18.53
CA HIS A 151 -3.59 -3.47 19.95
C HIS A 151 -4.96 -2.83 20.18
N CYS A 152 -5.23 -1.67 19.57
CA CYS A 152 -6.54 -1.03 19.67
C CYS A 152 -7.67 -1.91 19.12
N ASP A 153 -7.44 -2.59 17.99
CA ASP A 153 -8.42 -3.49 17.39
C ASP A 153 -8.71 -4.71 18.28
N GLU A 154 -7.67 -5.27 18.90
CA GLU A 154 -7.84 -6.40 19.84
C GLU A 154 -8.74 -6.03 21.03
N TYR A 155 -8.65 -4.80 21.51
CA TYR A 155 -9.44 -4.31 22.65
C TYR A 155 -10.70 -3.52 22.26
N GLY A 156 -11.02 -3.45 20.97
CA GLY A 156 -12.28 -2.88 20.46
C GLY A 156 -12.29 -1.36 20.30
N GLY A 157 -11.14 -0.71 20.10
CA GLY A 157 -11.06 0.67 19.64
C GLY A 157 -10.01 1.55 20.35
N LEU A 158 -9.95 2.82 19.93
CA LEU A 158 -8.95 3.79 20.41
C LEU A 158 -9.10 4.20 21.89
N TRP A 159 -10.16 3.79 22.55
CA TRP A 159 -10.35 4.10 23.99
C TRP A 159 -9.18 3.60 24.86
N VAL A 160 -8.44 2.59 24.39
CA VAL A 160 -7.26 2.06 25.09
C VAL A 160 -6.14 3.10 25.22
N LEU A 161 -6.09 4.10 24.33
CA LEU A 161 -5.11 5.18 24.36
C LEU A 161 -5.36 6.16 25.53
N ASP A 162 -6.59 6.25 25.99
CA ASP A 162 -6.97 7.06 27.15
C ASP A 162 -6.99 6.23 28.46
N SER A 163 -6.65 4.93 28.39
CA SER A 163 -6.77 4.00 29.51
C SER A 163 -5.42 3.61 30.10
N VAL A 164 -5.31 3.69 31.41
CA VAL A 164 -4.10 3.28 32.15
C VAL A 164 -3.88 1.77 32.00
N GLY A 165 -2.65 1.36 31.72
CA GLY A 165 -2.24 -0.03 31.70
C GLY A 165 -2.08 -0.65 30.31
N HIS A 166 -2.51 0.05 29.24
CA HIS A 166 -2.27 -0.37 27.87
C HIS A 166 -0.94 0.15 27.32
N PHE A 167 -0.67 1.44 27.51
CA PHE A 167 0.57 2.10 27.12
C PHE A 167 1.16 2.86 28.31
N ALA A 168 2.49 3.01 28.30
CA ALA A 168 3.22 3.59 29.45
C ALA A 168 2.84 5.05 29.71
N VAL A 169 2.52 5.82 28.68
CA VAL A 169 2.25 7.26 28.75
C VAL A 169 0.75 7.60 28.74
N ALA A 170 -0.12 6.60 28.52
CA ALA A 170 -1.56 6.84 28.60
C ALA A 170 -1.98 7.24 30.04
N PRO A 171 -2.89 8.19 30.24
CA PRO A 171 -3.63 8.99 29.25
C PRO A 171 -2.98 10.35 28.92
N TYR A 172 -1.68 10.52 29.10
CA TYR A 172 -1.02 11.83 29.01
C TYR A 172 -0.69 12.29 27.60
N TYR A 173 -0.97 11.51 26.56
CA TYR A 173 -0.68 11.83 25.16
C TYR A 173 -1.19 13.20 24.72
N ARG A 174 -2.37 13.61 25.22
CA ARG A 174 -3.04 14.88 24.85
C ARG A 174 -2.25 16.14 25.23
N TYR A 175 -1.21 16.01 26.06
CA TYR A 175 -0.32 17.13 26.42
C TYR A 175 0.81 17.36 25.43
N TYR A 176 0.98 16.49 24.46
CA TYR A 176 2.06 16.57 23.50
C TYR A 176 1.58 17.11 22.15
N THR A 177 2.48 17.82 21.47
CA THR A 177 2.23 18.36 20.12
C THR A 177 3.00 17.53 19.12
N PRO A 178 2.32 16.70 18.29
CA PRO A 178 2.97 15.93 17.24
C PRO A 178 3.53 16.86 16.17
N GLN A 179 4.45 16.34 15.39
CA GLN A 179 5.03 16.99 14.23
C GLN A 179 4.34 16.52 12.94
N GLU A 180 4.65 17.14 11.80
CA GLU A 180 4.08 16.78 10.50
C GLU A 180 4.38 15.30 10.14
N GLU A 181 5.56 14.82 10.48
CA GLU A 181 6.01 13.45 10.24
C GLU A 181 5.04 12.38 10.80
N GLN A 182 4.48 12.58 12.02
CA GLN A 182 3.55 11.62 12.60
C GLN A 182 2.24 11.53 11.81
N TYR A 183 1.78 12.64 11.23
CA TYR A 183 0.61 12.63 10.35
C TYR A 183 0.89 11.95 9.01
N GLU A 184 2.09 12.15 8.45
CA GLU A 184 2.53 11.45 7.23
C GLU A 184 2.61 9.93 7.46
N VAL A 185 3.15 9.48 8.60
CA VAL A 185 3.17 8.06 8.99
C VAL A 185 1.75 7.51 9.16
N ILE A 186 0.83 8.26 9.77
CA ILE A 186 -0.56 7.84 9.92
C ILE A 186 -1.22 7.67 8.55
N GLU A 187 -1.10 8.65 7.67
CA GLU A 187 -1.64 8.58 6.31
C GLU A 187 -1.11 7.35 5.57
N TYR A 188 0.20 7.10 5.66
CA TYR A 188 0.84 5.95 5.05
C TYR A 188 0.29 4.62 5.58
N VAL A 189 0.23 4.45 6.90
CA VAL A 189 -0.25 3.20 7.52
C VAL A 189 -1.73 2.96 7.23
N LEU A 190 -2.57 4.01 7.28
CA LEU A 190 -4.00 3.91 7.02
C LEU A 190 -4.31 3.70 5.52
N SER A 191 -3.39 4.03 4.62
CA SER A 191 -3.55 3.76 3.17
C SER A 191 -3.23 2.31 2.76
N GLY A 192 -3.20 1.37 3.71
CA GLY A 192 -3.00 -0.05 3.46
C GLY A 192 -1.56 -0.53 3.64
N HIS A 193 -0.75 0.18 4.43
CA HIS A 193 0.62 -0.19 4.77
C HIS A 193 0.80 -0.51 6.25
N ARG A 194 -0.26 -0.98 6.90
CA ARG A 194 -0.25 -1.45 8.27
C ARG A 194 0.35 -2.84 8.35
N ILE A 195 1.39 -3.04 9.18
CA ILE A 195 2.01 -4.35 9.38
C ILE A 195 1.09 -5.21 10.25
N ALA A 196 0.78 -6.41 9.74
CA ALA A 196 -0.06 -7.38 10.43
C ALA A 196 0.61 -7.92 11.70
N ASP A 197 -0.21 -8.35 12.65
CA ASP A 197 0.14 -9.15 13.85
C ASP A 197 1.14 -8.54 14.84
N VAL A 198 1.85 -7.46 14.51
CA VAL A 198 2.69 -6.75 15.48
C VAL A 198 1.80 -6.09 16.54
N LYS A 199 2.01 -6.39 17.84
CA LYS A 199 1.12 -5.92 18.92
C LYS A 199 1.84 -5.28 20.10
N TYR A 200 3.05 -5.75 20.39
CA TYR A 200 3.80 -5.33 21.56
C TYR A 200 5.11 -4.72 21.13
N PHE A 201 5.53 -3.65 21.80
CA PHE A 201 6.83 -3.04 21.58
C PHE A 201 7.41 -2.52 22.88
N ARG A 202 8.73 -2.56 22.97
CA ARG A 202 9.49 -1.97 24.07
C ARG A 202 10.94 -1.75 23.69
N THR A 203 11.64 -0.93 24.45
CA THR A 203 13.07 -0.72 24.29
C THR A 203 13.90 -1.83 24.96
N GLN A 204 15.11 -2.06 24.48
CA GLN A 204 16.18 -2.88 25.04
C GLN A 204 16.06 -4.40 24.86
N TYR A 205 14.87 -4.99 24.88
CA TYR A 205 14.68 -6.44 24.72
C TYR A 205 13.22 -6.78 24.43
N PHE A 206 12.98 -7.98 23.91
CA PHE A 206 11.63 -8.46 23.65
C PHE A 206 10.81 -8.63 24.93
N HIS A 207 9.51 -8.52 24.83
CA HIS A 207 8.59 -8.88 25.91
C HIS A 207 8.78 -10.35 26.31
N GLY A 208 8.52 -10.66 27.58
CA GLY A 208 8.48 -12.05 28.04
C GLY A 208 7.21 -12.81 27.64
N PHE A 209 6.28 -12.13 26.95
CA PHE A 209 5.09 -12.69 26.33
C PHE A 209 5.05 -12.26 24.86
N GLY A 210 4.33 -13.01 24.06
CA GLY A 210 4.34 -12.83 22.60
C GLY A 210 5.55 -13.50 21.93
N THR A 211 5.55 -13.51 20.62
CA THR A 211 6.63 -14.07 19.79
C THR A 211 7.44 -12.93 19.20
N SER A 212 8.78 -13.00 19.35
CA SER A 212 9.71 -12.03 18.77
C SER A 212 9.50 -11.89 17.27
N MET A 213 9.42 -10.67 16.78
CA MET A 213 9.13 -10.41 15.39
C MET A 213 10.20 -9.56 14.71
N LEU A 214 10.38 -8.31 15.13
CA LEU A 214 11.26 -7.33 14.52
C LEU A 214 12.03 -6.53 15.59
N CYS A 215 13.16 -5.93 15.20
CA CYS A 215 13.88 -4.96 16.01
C CYS A 215 14.46 -3.86 15.11
N ILE A 216 14.18 -2.61 15.42
CA ILE A 216 14.72 -1.42 14.75
C ILE A 216 14.90 -0.30 15.78
N ASP A 217 15.94 0.52 15.65
CA ASP A 217 16.26 1.64 16.56
C ASP A 217 16.30 1.27 18.04
N GLY A 218 16.59 0.01 18.37
CA GLY A 218 16.54 -0.49 19.74
C GLY A 218 15.15 -0.70 20.31
N VAL A 219 14.11 -0.60 19.47
CA VAL A 219 12.75 -0.99 19.78
C VAL A 219 12.49 -2.42 19.28
N TYR A 220 11.98 -3.26 20.16
CA TYR A 220 11.76 -4.69 19.96
C TYR A 220 10.28 -4.97 19.86
N PHE A 221 9.84 -5.51 18.73
CA PHE A 221 8.43 -5.75 18.40
C PHE A 221 8.09 -7.24 18.45
N SER A 222 6.92 -7.55 19.03
CA SER A 222 6.42 -8.93 19.18
C SER A 222 4.95 -9.03 18.75
N LYS A 223 4.56 -10.25 18.32
CA LYS A 223 3.17 -10.62 18.03
C LYS A 223 2.57 -11.51 19.09
#